data_3d7ac6aace35e0653c5473186424e66d
#
_entry.id   3d7ac6aace35e0653c5473186424e66d
#
_cell.length_a   1.000
_cell.length_b   1.000
_cell.length_c   1.000
_cell.angle_alpha   90.00
_cell.angle_beta   90.00
_cell.angle_gamma   90.00
#
_symmetry.space_group_name_H-M   'P 1'
#
loop_
_entity.id
_entity.type
_entity.pdbx_description
1 polymer ?
#
loop_
_entity_poly.entity_id
_entity_poly.type
_entity_poly.pdbx_seq_one_letter_code
_entity_poly.pdbx_strand_id
1 'polypeptide(L)'
;MSIDILFITYNRPDYTKLSLKRLLDTCDDTMRVWVWHNGTDQKTLDVVQSFRDHPNFFEFYHSIENKKLNEPTNWLWKNAPGDFLGKVDDDCLMPSGWANVLREAHVDVPQFGVIGCWHYFEEDIIPEYANKRIVRYNGQHQLLQNCWIGGSGYLMKRQCVKDMGLLQANRNFTNYCIRLAAKGWVNGWYYPFIYQDHMDDPRSPNTGLKTDEDLKKHLPLTAKNTGSYSLTDWLDFLHKDALVLQSANLDPKYYLGLRAKIRKFRERIFPLKSSIIKESEKI
;
A
#
# COMPACT_ATOMS: atom_id res chain seq x y z
N MET A 1 18.20 3.12 -14.03
CA MET A 1 17.79 3.40 -12.64
C MET A 1 17.22 2.14 -12.03
N SER A 2 17.74 1.72 -10.89
CA SER A 2 17.42 0.45 -10.26
C SER A 2 16.30 0.59 -9.21
N ILE A 3 15.55 -0.51 -9.03
CA ILE A 3 14.44 -0.60 -8.10
C ILE A 3 14.74 -1.70 -7.07
N ASP A 4 14.62 -1.38 -5.80
CA ASP A 4 14.64 -2.34 -4.70
C ASP A 4 13.24 -2.46 -4.11
N ILE A 5 12.67 -3.67 -4.11
CA ILE A 5 11.31 -3.95 -3.70
C ILE A 5 11.33 -4.80 -2.44
N LEU A 6 10.77 -4.30 -1.35
CA LEU A 6 10.53 -5.08 -0.14
C LEU A 6 9.31 -5.98 -0.31
N PHE A 7 9.47 -7.23 0.03
CA PHE A 7 8.38 -8.19 0.17
C PHE A 7 8.35 -8.71 1.62
N ILE A 8 7.23 -8.52 2.31
CA ILE A 8 7.07 -8.93 3.71
C ILE A 8 6.11 -10.10 3.78
N THR A 9 6.47 -11.17 4.51
CA THR A 9 5.61 -12.33 4.71
C THR A 9 5.37 -12.61 6.20
N TYR A 10 4.18 -13.17 6.52
CA TYR A 10 3.83 -13.60 7.86
C TYR A 10 2.71 -14.64 7.87
N ASN A 11 3.02 -15.92 8.20
CA ASN A 11 2.05 -17.00 8.47
C ASN A 11 0.98 -17.23 7.38
N ARG A 12 1.33 -17.06 6.08
CA ARG A 12 0.41 -17.17 4.95
C ARG A 12 1.07 -17.87 3.77
N PRO A 13 1.37 -19.19 3.86
CA PRO A 13 2.17 -19.90 2.84
C PRO A 13 1.54 -19.84 1.44
N ASP A 14 0.22 -20.00 1.31
CA ASP A 14 -0.45 -20.01 0.02
C ASP A 14 -0.45 -18.62 -0.64
N TYR A 15 -0.75 -17.57 0.13
CA TYR A 15 -0.68 -16.19 -0.34
C TYR A 15 0.75 -15.81 -0.69
N THR A 16 1.71 -16.10 0.20
CA THR A 16 3.13 -15.85 -0.03
C THR A 16 3.61 -16.51 -1.33
N LYS A 17 3.20 -17.77 -1.59
CA LYS A 17 3.57 -18.49 -2.81
C LYS A 17 3.08 -17.78 -4.08
N LEU A 18 1.82 -17.37 -4.09
CA LEU A 18 1.22 -16.69 -5.26
C LEU A 18 1.83 -15.31 -5.45
N SER A 19 1.91 -14.51 -4.38
CA SER A 19 2.34 -13.13 -4.44
C SER A 19 3.83 -13.01 -4.75
N LEU A 20 4.70 -13.78 -4.06
CA LEU A 20 6.14 -13.75 -4.32
C LEU A 20 6.47 -14.23 -5.73
N LYS A 21 5.84 -15.33 -6.19
CA LYS A 21 6.00 -15.78 -7.56
C LYS A 21 5.61 -14.69 -8.56
N ARG A 22 4.42 -14.10 -8.39
CA ARG A 22 3.91 -13.06 -9.29
C ARG A 22 4.83 -11.83 -9.27
N LEU A 23 5.31 -11.41 -8.10
CA LEU A 23 6.23 -10.30 -7.99
C LEU A 23 7.53 -10.56 -8.75
N LEU A 24 8.16 -11.72 -8.53
CA LEU A 24 9.40 -12.10 -9.21
C LEU A 24 9.21 -12.20 -10.73
N ASP A 25 8.11 -12.78 -11.20
CA ASP A 25 7.77 -12.88 -12.64
C ASP A 25 7.57 -11.48 -13.30
N THR A 26 7.30 -10.43 -12.53
CA THR A 26 7.11 -9.06 -13.06
C THR A 26 8.39 -8.23 -13.05
N CYS A 27 9.48 -8.75 -12.47
CA CYS A 27 10.75 -8.05 -12.37
C CYS A 27 11.58 -8.17 -13.64
N ASP A 28 12.22 -7.07 -14.05
CA ASP A 28 13.29 -7.06 -15.01
C ASP A 28 14.67 -7.12 -14.31
N ASP A 29 15.75 -7.11 -15.09
CA ASP A 29 17.16 -7.19 -14.61
C ASP A 29 17.61 -5.97 -13.79
N THR A 30 16.83 -4.90 -13.76
CA THR A 30 17.09 -3.68 -12.96
C THR A 30 16.38 -3.69 -11.62
N MET A 31 15.60 -4.74 -11.33
CA MET A 31 14.80 -4.87 -10.12
C MET A 31 15.36 -5.95 -9.20
N ARG A 32 15.33 -5.69 -7.89
CA ARG A 32 15.78 -6.62 -6.85
C ARG A 32 14.71 -6.75 -5.79
N VAL A 33 14.34 -7.99 -5.46
CA VAL A 33 13.36 -8.29 -4.43
C VAL A 33 14.10 -8.65 -3.13
N TRP A 34 13.80 -7.90 -2.09
CA TRP A 34 14.32 -8.04 -0.74
C TRP A 34 13.22 -8.66 0.12
N VAL A 35 13.39 -9.87 0.57
CA VAL A 35 12.35 -10.59 1.30
C VAL A 35 12.63 -10.55 2.79
N TRP A 36 11.61 -10.13 3.56
CA TRP A 36 11.61 -10.19 5.01
C TRP A 36 10.52 -11.16 5.46
N HIS A 37 10.92 -12.24 6.12
CA HIS A 37 9.98 -13.17 6.75
C HIS A 37 9.86 -12.86 8.25
N ASN A 38 8.63 -12.65 8.72
CA ASN A 38 8.29 -12.49 10.13
C ASN A 38 7.77 -13.81 10.71
N GLY A 39 8.20 -14.17 11.92
CA GLY A 39 7.64 -15.27 12.67
C GLY A 39 8.31 -16.62 12.41
N THR A 40 7.66 -17.67 12.91
CA THR A 40 8.21 -19.03 12.98
C THR A 40 7.43 -20.07 12.18
N ASP A 41 6.50 -19.62 11.30
CA ASP A 41 5.73 -20.52 10.46
C ASP A 41 6.62 -21.19 9.40
N GLN A 42 6.95 -22.47 9.64
CA GLN A 42 7.87 -23.21 8.78
C GLN A 42 7.36 -23.34 7.35
N LYS A 43 6.03 -23.48 7.15
CA LYS A 43 5.45 -23.62 5.81
C LYS A 43 5.66 -22.36 4.98
N THR A 44 5.45 -21.18 5.57
CA THR A 44 5.72 -19.90 4.90
C THR A 44 7.21 -19.73 4.63
N LEU A 45 8.06 -20.12 5.58
CA LEU A 45 9.51 -20.07 5.41
C LEU A 45 9.99 -20.99 4.27
N ASP A 46 9.48 -22.23 4.18
CA ASP A 46 9.81 -23.18 3.11
C ASP A 46 9.39 -22.63 1.73
N VAL A 47 8.22 -21.99 1.65
CA VAL A 47 7.77 -21.31 0.44
C VAL A 47 8.76 -20.22 0.04
N VAL A 48 9.16 -19.34 0.95
CA VAL A 48 10.16 -18.29 0.65
C VAL A 48 11.47 -18.90 0.18
N GLN A 49 11.96 -19.92 0.86
CA GLN A 49 13.22 -20.59 0.51
C GLN A 49 13.18 -21.23 -0.89
N SER A 50 12.02 -21.71 -1.34
CA SER A 50 11.87 -22.29 -2.68
C SER A 50 12.10 -21.31 -3.84
N PHE A 51 12.11 -19.99 -3.56
CA PHE A 51 12.38 -18.94 -4.56
C PHE A 51 13.80 -18.38 -4.49
N ARG A 52 14.68 -18.90 -3.59
CA ARG A 52 16.03 -18.32 -3.37
C ARG A 52 16.91 -18.25 -4.62
N ASP A 53 16.75 -19.19 -5.53
CA ASP A 53 17.55 -19.27 -6.75
C ASP A 53 17.02 -18.39 -7.89
N HIS A 54 15.91 -17.66 -7.66
CA HIS A 54 15.38 -16.74 -8.68
C HIS A 54 16.31 -15.54 -8.86
N PRO A 55 16.67 -15.13 -10.09
CA PRO A 55 17.66 -14.08 -10.34
C PRO A 55 17.33 -12.72 -9.71
N ASN A 56 16.04 -12.40 -9.57
CA ASN A 56 15.59 -11.16 -8.93
C ASN A 56 15.39 -11.29 -7.42
N PHE A 57 15.50 -12.49 -6.83
CA PHE A 57 15.51 -12.68 -5.38
C PHE A 57 16.89 -12.28 -4.84
N PHE A 58 17.01 -11.06 -4.32
CA PHE A 58 18.31 -10.49 -4.03
C PHE A 58 18.78 -10.77 -2.61
N GLU A 59 17.95 -10.49 -1.60
CA GLU A 59 18.35 -10.60 -0.20
C GLU A 59 17.18 -11.16 0.65
N PHE A 60 17.52 -11.84 1.72
CA PHE A 60 16.56 -12.47 2.62
C PHE A 60 16.92 -12.22 4.07
N TYR A 61 15.94 -11.79 4.85
CA TYR A 61 16.05 -11.67 6.28
C TYR A 61 14.91 -12.41 6.98
N HIS A 62 15.23 -13.20 8.00
CA HIS A 62 14.27 -13.91 8.83
C HIS A 62 14.33 -13.38 10.26
N SER A 63 13.17 -12.96 10.77
CA SER A 63 12.97 -12.60 12.17
C SER A 63 12.02 -13.60 12.82
N ILE A 64 12.44 -14.26 13.89
CA ILE A 64 11.58 -15.15 14.66
C ILE A 64 10.44 -14.43 15.36
N GLU A 65 10.60 -13.11 15.62
CA GLU A 65 9.56 -12.26 16.14
C GLU A 65 8.86 -11.50 15.01
N ASN A 66 7.55 -11.28 15.15
CA ASN A 66 6.83 -10.40 14.22
C ASN A 66 7.19 -8.93 14.47
N LYS A 67 8.13 -8.41 13.68
CA LYS A 67 8.59 -7.01 13.69
C LYS A 67 7.61 -6.04 12.99
N LYS A 68 6.45 -6.55 12.56
CA LYS A 68 5.42 -5.78 11.84
C LYS A 68 5.97 -5.18 10.53
N LEU A 69 5.66 -3.90 10.25
CA LEU A 69 5.96 -3.29 8.95
C LEU A 69 7.13 -2.29 9.00
N ASN A 70 7.30 -1.56 10.10
CA ASN A 70 8.28 -0.47 10.15
C ASN A 70 9.73 -0.94 10.14
N GLU A 71 10.04 -2.00 10.88
CA GLU A 71 11.41 -2.51 10.96
C GLU A 71 11.87 -3.13 9.63
N PRO A 72 11.08 -3.99 8.95
CA PRO A 72 11.40 -4.46 7.60
C PRO A 72 11.57 -3.31 6.60
N THR A 73 10.68 -2.33 6.63
CA THR A 73 10.75 -1.17 5.73
C THR A 73 12.05 -0.38 5.96
N ASN A 74 12.39 -0.13 7.22
CA ASN A 74 13.63 0.54 7.57
C ASN A 74 14.88 -0.28 7.22
N TRP A 75 14.80 -1.61 7.32
CA TRP A 75 15.88 -2.48 6.87
C TRP A 75 16.14 -2.34 5.37
N LEU A 76 15.10 -2.39 4.52
CA LEU A 76 15.25 -2.10 3.11
C LEU A 76 15.86 -0.71 2.89
N TRP A 77 15.28 0.32 3.48
CA TRP A 77 15.69 1.71 3.24
C TRP A 77 17.14 2.00 3.61
N LYS A 78 17.69 1.28 4.60
CA LYS A 78 19.09 1.40 5.04
C LYS A 78 20.06 0.68 4.11
N ASN A 79 19.68 -0.50 3.63
CA ASN A 79 20.62 -1.43 3.00
C ASN A 79 20.52 -1.43 1.47
N ALA A 80 19.35 -1.20 0.92
CA ALA A 80 19.12 -1.22 -0.51
C ALA A 80 19.80 -0.01 -1.20
N PRO A 81 20.54 -0.19 -2.31
CA PRO A 81 21.24 0.89 -3.00
C PRO A 81 20.44 1.56 -4.13
N GLY A 82 19.30 1.00 -4.53
CA GLY A 82 18.55 1.43 -5.71
C GLY A 82 18.05 2.87 -5.67
N ASP A 83 17.76 3.43 -6.83
CA ASP A 83 17.23 4.78 -7.00
C ASP A 83 15.79 4.90 -6.50
N PHE A 84 15.04 3.79 -6.61
CA PHE A 84 13.66 3.67 -6.17
C PHE A 84 13.50 2.53 -5.16
N LEU A 85 12.62 2.77 -4.21
CA LEU A 85 12.26 1.85 -3.14
C LEU A 85 10.78 1.50 -3.26
N GLY A 86 10.49 0.23 -3.42
CA GLY A 86 9.13 -0.30 -3.51
C GLY A 86 8.77 -1.18 -2.33
N LYS A 87 7.48 -1.49 -2.22
CA LYS A 87 6.98 -2.50 -1.28
C LYS A 87 5.76 -3.20 -1.88
N VAL A 88 5.74 -4.51 -1.73
CA VAL A 88 4.60 -5.38 -2.05
C VAL A 88 4.36 -6.30 -0.86
N ASP A 89 3.12 -6.41 -0.42
CA ASP A 89 2.71 -7.32 0.67
C ASP A 89 2.35 -8.70 0.13
N ASP A 90 2.35 -9.71 1.00
CA ASP A 90 2.12 -11.11 0.62
C ASP A 90 0.67 -11.45 0.23
N ASP A 91 -0.22 -10.45 0.31
CA ASP A 91 -1.61 -10.52 -0.13
C ASP A 91 -1.90 -9.75 -1.44
N CYS A 92 -0.86 -9.29 -2.15
CA CYS A 92 -1.01 -8.48 -3.36
C CYS A 92 -0.39 -9.16 -4.58
N LEU A 93 -1.17 -9.31 -5.68
CA LEU A 93 -0.67 -9.80 -6.96
C LEU A 93 -0.46 -8.62 -7.92
N MET A 94 0.80 -8.41 -8.26
CA MET A 94 1.18 -7.28 -9.11
C MET A 94 0.94 -7.57 -10.60
N PRO A 95 0.44 -6.60 -11.38
CA PRO A 95 0.33 -6.75 -12.82
C PRO A 95 1.70 -6.58 -13.51
N SER A 96 1.86 -7.15 -14.69
CA SER A 96 3.09 -7.00 -15.48
C SER A 96 3.38 -5.54 -15.78
N GLY A 97 4.65 -5.14 -15.72
CA GLY A 97 5.12 -3.80 -16.08
C GLY A 97 4.81 -2.69 -15.07
N TRP A 98 4.11 -2.98 -13.98
CA TRP A 98 3.69 -1.98 -12.99
C TRP A 98 4.84 -1.08 -12.49
N ALA A 99 5.96 -1.70 -12.13
CA ALA A 99 7.10 -0.98 -11.58
C ALA A 99 7.81 -0.13 -12.64
N ASN A 100 7.82 -0.58 -13.92
CA ASN A 100 8.39 0.18 -15.03
C ASN A 100 7.59 1.45 -15.31
N VAL A 101 6.25 1.35 -15.33
CA VAL A 101 5.37 2.52 -15.51
C VAL A 101 5.56 3.53 -14.39
N LEU A 102 5.61 3.07 -13.13
CA LEU A 102 5.83 3.97 -11.99
C LEU A 102 7.23 4.56 -12.00
N ARG A 103 8.27 3.81 -12.41
CA ARG A 103 9.65 4.31 -12.55
C ARG A 103 9.73 5.39 -13.60
N GLU A 104 9.15 5.18 -14.78
CA GLU A 104 9.09 6.17 -15.87
C GLU A 104 8.42 7.47 -15.37
N ALA A 105 7.27 7.36 -14.73
CA ALA A 105 6.58 8.50 -14.15
C ALA A 105 7.44 9.25 -13.11
N HIS A 106 8.18 8.54 -12.29
CA HIS A 106 9.12 9.16 -11.34
C HIS A 106 10.30 9.87 -12.02
N VAL A 107 10.79 9.35 -13.15
CA VAL A 107 11.86 9.98 -13.93
C VAL A 107 11.37 11.27 -14.56
N ASP A 108 10.20 11.22 -15.19
CA ASP A 108 9.65 12.34 -15.96
C ASP A 108 9.08 13.46 -15.07
N VAL A 109 8.67 13.10 -13.84
CA VAL A 109 8.08 14.06 -12.89
C VAL A 109 8.93 14.11 -11.61
N PRO A 110 9.90 15.04 -11.52
CA PRO A 110 10.83 15.14 -10.39
C PRO A 110 10.17 15.29 -9.02
N GLN A 111 9.01 15.94 -8.94
CA GLN A 111 8.27 16.16 -7.69
C GLN A 111 7.51 14.94 -7.17
N PHE A 112 7.40 13.83 -7.92
CA PHE A 112 6.74 12.63 -7.39
C PHE A 112 7.55 12.02 -6.25
N GLY A 113 6.87 11.86 -5.11
CA GLY A 113 7.43 11.27 -3.89
C GLY A 113 7.12 9.77 -3.79
N VAL A 114 5.86 9.45 -3.53
CA VAL A 114 5.36 8.07 -3.45
C VAL A 114 4.17 7.93 -4.39
N ILE A 115 4.29 7.08 -5.39
CA ILE A 115 3.19 6.77 -6.30
C ILE A 115 2.95 5.26 -6.34
N GLY A 116 1.69 4.85 -6.49
CA GLY A 116 1.34 3.43 -6.35
C GLY A 116 0.22 2.95 -7.25
N CYS A 117 0.02 1.65 -7.17
CA CYS A 117 -1.05 0.92 -7.83
C CYS A 117 -2.35 1.00 -7.01
N TRP A 118 -3.48 0.91 -7.69
CA TRP A 118 -4.80 0.89 -7.07
C TRP A 118 -5.15 -0.53 -6.65
N HIS A 119 -5.63 -0.72 -5.42
CA HIS A 119 -5.91 -2.06 -4.86
C HIS A 119 -7.39 -2.33 -4.57
N TYR A 120 -8.27 -1.42 -4.98
CA TYR A 120 -9.71 -1.64 -4.95
C TYR A 120 -10.22 -1.99 -6.34
N PHE A 121 -11.49 -2.43 -6.42
CA PHE A 121 -12.13 -2.77 -7.67
C PHE A 121 -12.59 -1.51 -8.43
N GLU A 122 -12.87 -1.67 -9.72
CA GLU A 122 -13.35 -0.57 -10.57
C GLU A 122 -14.68 0.00 -10.07
N GLU A 123 -15.55 -0.86 -9.54
CA GLU A 123 -16.83 -0.49 -8.94
C GLU A 123 -16.72 0.37 -7.68
N ASP A 124 -15.55 0.40 -7.03
CA ASP A 124 -15.27 1.27 -5.89
C ASP A 124 -14.88 2.69 -6.32
N ILE A 125 -14.73 2.93 -7.62
CA ILE A 125 -14.38 4.24 -8.14
C ILE A 125 -15.65 5.06 -8.28
N ILE A 126 -15.66 6.20 -7.61
CA ILE A 126 -16.75 7.17 -7.69
C ILE A 126 -16.27 8.34 -8.56
N PRO A 127 -16.68 8.40 -9.83
CA PRO A 127 -16.15 9.39 -10.79
C PRO A 127 -16.29 10.83 -10.31
N GLU A 128 -17.37 11.12 -9.57
CA GLU A 128 -17.62 12.46 -9.02
C GLU A 128 -16.52 12.93 -8.08
N TYR A 129 -15.92 12.04 -7.30
CA TYR A 129 -14.81 12.34 -6.40
C TYR A 129 -13.45 12.17 -7.10
N ALA A 130 -13.26 11.07 -7.81
CA ALA A 130 -11.99 10.74 -8.45
C ALA A 130 -11.57 11.80 -9.48
N ASN A 131 -12.50 12.23 -10.37
CA ASN A 131 -12.20 13.19 -11.43
C ASN A 131 -11.74 14.55 -10.90
N LYS A 132 -12.16 14.95 -9.72
CA LYS A 132 -11.72 16.21 -9.07
C LYS A 132 -10.28 16.15 -8.58
N ARG A 133 -9.67 14.96 -8.56
CA ARG A 133 -8.34 14.69 -7.99
C ARG A 133 -7.36 14.09 -8.96
N ILE A 134 -7.81 13.73 -10.16
CA ILE A 134 -6.93 13.30 -11.22
C ILE A 134 -6.24 14.53 -11.79
N VAL A 135 -4.94 14.62 -11.50
CA VAL A 135 -4.08 15.73 -11.93
C VAL A 135 -3.08 15.21 -12.96
N ARG A 136 -2.94 15.95 -14.07
CA ARG A 136 -1.98 15.65 -15.13
C ARG A 136 -0.66 16.35 -14.87
N TYR A 137 0.44 15.63 -15.09
CA TYR A 137 1.82 16.09 -14.93
C TYR A 137 2.60 15.88 -16.22
N ASN A 138 3.40 16.85 -16.62
CA ASN A 138 4.26 16.83 -17.81
C ASN A 138 3.54 16.33 -19.09
N GLY A 139 2.23 16.57 -19.19
CA GLY A 139 1.44 16.25 -20.38
C GLY A 139 1.01 14.79 -20.52
N GLN A 140 1.68 13.83 -19.87
CA GLN A 140 1.41 12.41 -20.06
C GLN A 140 1.06 11.63 -18.78
N HIS A 141 1.72 11.91 -17.65
CA HIS A 141 1.45 11.20 -16.41
C HIS A 141 0.30 11.81 -15.64
N GLN A 142 -0.55 10.98 -15.08
CA GLN A 142 -1.67 11.41 -14.25
C GLN A 142 -1.67 10.66 -12.93
N LEU A 143 -2.11 11.33 -11.87
CA LEU A 143 -2.33 10.71 -10.56
C LEU A 143 -3.73 11.05 -10.04
N LEU A 144 -4.39 10.09 -9.43
CA LEU A 144 -5.36 10.38 -8.38
C LEU A 144 -4.55 10.90 -7.17
N GLN A 145 -4.40 12.24 -7.09
CA GLN A 145 -3.55 12.87 -6.09
C GLN A 145 -4.11 12.69 -4.68
N ASN A 146 -3.22 12.40 -3.72
CA ASN A 146 -3.54 12.34 -2.30
C ASN A 146 -2.29 12.70 -1.47
N CYS A 147 -2.46 13.00 -0.17
CA CYS A 147 -1.33 13.18 0.74
C CYS A 147 -0.63 11.85 1.07
N TRP A 148 -1.30 10.72 0.91
CA TRP A 148 -0.75 9.37 1.16
C TRP A 148 -1.27 8.36 0.16
N ILE A 149 -0.69 7.18 0.17
CA ILE A 149 -1.14 6.00 -0.56
C ILE A 149 -1.19 4.78 0.38
N GLY A 150 -1.67 3.66 -0.13
CA GLY A 150 -1.63 2.37 0.55
C GLY A 150 -0.21 1.88 0.84
N GLY A 151 -0.10 0.92 1.73
CA GLY A 151 1.20 0.38 2.19
C GLY A 151 1.84 -0.65 1.25
N SER A 152 1.19 -0.99 0.12
CA SER A 152 1.62 -2.01 -0.83
C SER A 152 1.49 -1.51 -2.28
N GLY A 153 2.26 -2.09 -3.20
CA GLY A 153 2.19 -1.79 -4.64
C GLY A 153 2.63 -0.37 -5.00
N TYR A 154 3.70 0.14 -4.39
CA TYR A 154 4.19 1.48 -4.65
C TYR A 154 5.68 1.52 -5.00
N LEU A 155 6.08 2.62 -5.63
CA LEU A 155 7.46 3.08 -5.68
C LEU A 155 7.61 4.45 -5.02
N MET A 156 8.77 4.66 -4.40
CA MET A 156 9.18 5.91 -3.76
C MET A 156 10.60 6.25 -4.19
N LYS A 157 10.89 7.51 -4.48
CA LYS A 157 12.26 7.96 -4.71
C LYS A 157 13.10 7.80 -3.45
N ARG A 158 14.33 7.30 -3.57
CA ARG A 158 15.30 7.27 -2.47
C ARG A 158 15.54 8.66 -1.86
N GLN A 159 15.40 9.72 -2.66
CA GLN A 159 15.52 11.08 -2.16
C GLN A 159 14.53 11.39 -1.04
N CYS A 160 13.34 10.79 -1.04
CA CYS A 160 12.36 10.93 0.05
C CYS A 160 12.93 10.46 1.39
N VAL A 161 13.69 9.35 1.40
CA VAL A 161 14.35 8.87 2.62
C VAL A 161 15.48 9.79 3.05
N LYS A 162 16.25 10.37 2.12
CA LYS A 162 17.28 11.36 2.44
C LYS A 162 16.68 12.61 3.07
N ASP A 163 15.52 13.07 2.59
CA ASP A 163 14.84 14.28 3.08
C ASP A 163 14.12 14.11 4.40
N MET A 164 13.62 12.90 4.69
CA MET A 164 12.75 12.64 5.83
C MET A 164 13.36 11.73 6.90
N GLY A 165 14.39 10.99 6.54
CA GLY A 165 14.93 9.90 7.35
C GLY A 165 14.03 8.66 7.34
N LEU A 166 14.26 7.77 8.28
CA LEU A 166 13.58 6.48 8.42
C LEU A 166 12.19 6.63 9.07
N LEU A 167 11.38 5.57 8.96
CA LEU A 167 10.11 5.46 9.68
C LEU A 167 10.38 5.46 11.20
N GLN A 168 9.69 6.33 11.91
CA GLN A 168 9.76 6.38 13.37
C GLN A 168 8.88 5.29 13.98
N ALA A 169 9.30 4.72 15.10
CA ALA A 169 8.62 3.59 15.74
C ALA A 169 7.12 3.82 16.06
N ASN A 170 6.76 5.07 16.35
CA ASN A 170 5.38 5.47 16.71
C ASN A 170 4.59 6.04 15.52
N ARG A 171 5.06 5.88 14.28
CA ARG A 171 4.42 6.42 13.07
C ARG A 171 4.34 5.34 12.00
N ASN A 172 3.21 5.34 11.28
CA ASN A 172 3.01 4.46 10.15
C ASN A 172 3.42 5.12 8.82
N PHE A 173 3.39 4.35 7.76
CA PHE A 173 3.74 4.80 6.41
C PHE A 173 2.81 5.92 5.90
N THR A 174 1.50 5.86 6.21
CA THR A 174 0.54 6.93 5.90
C THR A 174 1.01 8.28 6.45
N ASN A 175 1.42 8.32 7.74
CA ASN A 175 1.93 9.55 8.34
C ASN A 175 3.24 10.03 7.69
N TYR A 176 4.08 9.09 7.26
CA TYR A 176 5.30 9.41 6.52
C TYR A 176 4.99 10.09 5.18
N CYS A 177 4.06 9.54 4.40
CA CYS A 177 3.60 10.12 3.14
C CYS A 177 3.01 11.53 3.32
N ILE A 178 2.14 11.73 4.33
CA ILE A 178 1.56 13.05 4.65
C ILE A 178 2.66 14.08 4.94
N ARG A 179 3.71 13.68 5.63
CA ARG A 179 4.85 14.57 5.93
C ARG A 179 5.72 14.84 4.71
N LEU A 180 5.86 13.89 3.80
CA LEU A 180 6.47 14.12 2.48
C LEU A 180 5.66 15.15 1.70
N ALA A 181 4.32 15.00 1.65
CA ALA A 181 3.44 15.99 1.00
C ALA A 181 3.59 17.39 1.63
N ALA A 182 3.75 17.48 2.96
CA ALA A 182 3.99 18.75 3.66
C ALA A 182 5.34 19.38 3.31
N LYS A 183 6.28 18.62 2.78
CA LYS A 183 7.57 19.12 2.23
C LYS A 183 7.52 19.41 0.73
N GLY A 184 6.36 19.28 0.10
CA GLY A 184 6.17 19.57 -1.32
C GLY A 184 6.29 18.38 -2.26
N TRP A 185 6.49 17.16 -1.74
CA TRP A 185 6.43 15.95 -2.54
C TRP A 185 4.99 15.64 -2.94
N VAL A 186 4.78 15.18 -4.18
CA VAL A 186 3.48 14.77 -4.70
C VAL A 186 3.32 13.27 -4.54
N ASN A 187 2.23 12.83 -3.90
CA ASN A 187 1.88 11.43 -3.73
C ASN A 187 0.53 11.14 -4.39
N GLY A 188 0.26 9.88 -4.74
CA GLY A 188 -1.02 9.47 -5.30
C GLY A 188 -0.98 8.11 -5.98
N TRP A 189 -2.11 7.69 -6.49
CA TRP A 189 -2.23 6.48 -7.31
C TRP A 189 -2.10 6.85 -8.79
N TYR A 190 -1.27 6.09 -9.52
CA TYR A 190 -1.08 6.30 -10.95
C TYR A 190 -2.39 6.12 -11.72
N TYR A 191 -2.67 7.01 -12.65
CA TYR A 191 -3.89 6.97 -13.47
C TYR A 191 -3.54 7.07 -14.97
N PRO A 192 -4.18 6.28 -15.89
CA PRO A 192 -5.19 5.25 -15.59
C PRO A 192 -4.68 4.22 -14.60
N PHE A 193 -5.58 3.72 -13.73
CA PHE A 193 -5.18 2.88 -12.62
C PHE A 193 -4.43 1.63 -13.06
N ILE A 194 -3.29 1.39 -12.42
CA ILE A 194 -2.61 0.09 -12.43
C ILE A 194 -3.22 -0.72 -11.28
N TYR A 195 -4.08 -1.67 -11.60
CA TYR A 195 -4.76 -2.48 -10.61
C TYR A 195 -3.83 -3.57 -10.08
N GLN A 196 -3.63 -3.61 -8.77
CA GLN A 196 -3.08 -4.79 -8.08
C GLN A 196 -4.23 -5.60 -7.50
N ASP A 197 -4.20 -6.92 -7.67
CA ASP A 197 -5.20 -7.80 -7.05
C ASP A 197 -4.87 -7.96 -5.56
N HIS A 198 -5.79 -7.54 -4.70
CA HIS A 198 -5.67 -7.63 -3.25
C HIS A 198 -6.42 -8.88 -2.76
N MET A 199 -5.69 -9.94 -2.45
CA MET A 199 -6.26 -11.25 -2.10
C MET A 199 -7.05 -11.25 -0.77
N ASP A 200 -6.87 -10.25 0.08
CA ASP A 200 -7.70 -10.05 1.27
C ASP A 200 -9.05 -9.35 0.95
N ASP A 201 -9.31 -8.96 -0.30
CA ASP A 201 -10.63 -8.56 -0.74
C ASP A 201 -11.45 -9.82 -1.09
N PRO A 202 -12.63 -10.03 -0.47
CA PRO A 202 -13.48 -11.19 -0.76
C PRO A 202 -13.94 -11.31 -2.22
N ARG A 203 -13.88 -10.22 -2.99
CA ARG A 203 -14.22 -10.18 -4.42
C ARG A 203 -13.06 -10.65 -5.31
N SER A 204 -11.82 -10.68 -4.78
CA SER A 204 -10.67 -11.17 -5.55
C SER A 204 -10.88 -12.61 -6.02
N PRO A 205 -10.56 -12.95 -7.27
CA PRO A 205 -10.61 -14.34 -7.75
C PRO A 205 -9.59 -15.23 -7.03
N ASN A 206 -8.56 -14.63 -6.41
CA ASN A 206 -7.50 -15.34 -5.72
C ASN A 206 -7.66 -15.32 -4.19
N THR A 207 -8.78 -14.79 -3.67
CA THR A 207 -9.01 -14.71 -2.24
C THR A 207 -9.25 -16.08 -1.59
N GLY A 208 -8.66 -16.27 -0.40
CA GLY A 208 -8.99 -17.35 0.52
C GLY A 208 -10.18 -17.04 1.45
N LEU A 209 -10.74 -15.82 1.38
CA LEU A 209 -11.83 -15.36 2.25
C LEU A 209 -13.18 -15.63 1.57
N LYS A 210 -13.74 -16.84 1.76
CA LYS A 210 -15.01 -17.25 1.16
C LYS A 210 -16.17 -17.25 2.17
N THR A 211 -15.87 -17.37 3.46
CA THR A 211 -16.84 -17.41 4.56
C THR A 211 -16.38 -16.51 5.71
N ASP A 212 -17.28 -16.20 6.64
CA ASP A 212 -16.94 -15.46 7.87
C ASP A 212 -15.93 -16.23 8.74
N GLU A 213 -15.96 -17.56 8.66
CA GLU A 213 -14.99 -18.44 9.33
C GLU A 213 -13.59 -18.29 8.72
N ASP A 214 -13.50 -18.20 7.39
CA ASP A 214 -12.21 -17.94 6.72
C ASP A 214 -11.65 -16.59 7.14
N LEU A 215 -12.51 -15.55 7.19
CA LEU A 215 -12.11 -14.23 7.64
C LEU A 215 -11.59 -14.25 9.08
N LYS A 216 -12.29 -14.95 9.99
CA LYS A 216 -11.86 -15.08 11.39
C LYS A 216 -10.54 -15.84 11.51
N LYS A 217 -10.35 -16.88 10.71
CA LYS A 217 -9.14 -17.71 10.70
C LYS A 217 -7.92 -16.94 10.19
N HIS A 218 -8.08 -16.16 9.13
CA HIS A 218 -6.98 -15.45 8.47
C HIS A 218 -6.88 -13.99 8.84
N LEU A 219 -7.80 -13.47 9.56
CA LEU A 219 -8.07 -12.11 10.03
C LEU A 219 -7.03 -11.06 9.57
N PRO A 220 -7.23 -10.38 8.44
CA PRO A 220 -6.34 -9.33 7.97
C PRO A 220 -6.10 -8.29 9.07
N LEU A 221 -4.89 -7.76 9.15
CA LEU A 221 -4.52 -6.80 10.20
C LEU A 221 -5.46 -5.58 10.20
N THR A 222 -5.84 -5.11 9.02
CA THR A 222 -6.77 -3.98 8.88
C THR A 222 -8.17 -4.36 9.35
N ALA A 223 -8.69 -5.52 8.97
CA ALA A 223 -9.99 -6.02 9.44
C ALA A 223 -10.02 -6.13 10.97
N LYS A 224 -8.96 -6.66 11.58
CA LYS A 224 -8.80 -6.70 13.05
C LYS A 224 -8.84 -5.32 13.68
N ASN A 225 -8.11 -4.36 13.11
CA ASN A 225 -8.00 -3.00 13.66
C ASN A 225 -9.29 -2.19 13.51
N THR A 226 -10.12 -2.50 12.53
CA THR A 226 -11.40 -1.83 12.25
C THR A 226 -12.59 -2.53 12.88
N GLY A 227 -12.40 -3.73 13.44
CA GLY A 227 -13.47 -4.53 14.05
C GLY A 227 -14.38 -5.21 13.03
N SER A 228 -13.90 -5.45 11.82
CA SER A 228 -14.62 -6.13 10.75
C SER A 228 -14.46 -7.65 10.92
N TYR A 229 -15.46 -8.32 11.45
CA TYR A 229 -15.42 -9.77 11.76
C TYR A 229 -16.39 -10.61 10.92
N SER A 230 -17.10 -9.98 9.97
CA SER A 230 -17.88 -10.64 8.92
C SER A 230 -17.42 -10.18 7.55
N LEU A 231 -17.66 -10.98 6.50
CA LEU A 231 -17.36 -10.58 5.12
C LEU A 231 -18.13 -9.32 4.72
N THR A 232 -19.35 -9.17 5.19
CA THR A 232 -20.17 -7.97 4.94
C THR A 232 -19.52 -6.74 5.55
N ASP A 233 -19.14 -6.78 6.83
CA ASP A 233 -18.47 -5.64 7.49
C ASP A 233 -17.15 -5.31 6.80
N TRP A 234 -16.42 -6.33 6.34
CA TRP A 234 -15.15 -6.17 5.67
C TRP A 234 -15.31 -5.52 4.29
N LEU A 235 -16.27 -5.96 3.49
CA LEU A 235 -16.61 -5.34 2.21
C LEU A 235 -17.07 -3.89 2.39
N ASP A 236 -17.95 -3.64 3.34
CA ASP A 236 -18.40 -2.30 3.70
C ASP A 236 -17.23 -1.38 4.08
N PHE A 237 -16.25 -1.92 4.81
CA PHE A 237 -15.03 -1.18 5.13
C PHE A 237 -14.24 -0.86 3.87
N LEU A 238 -14.00 -1.83 2.97
CA LEU A 238 -13.24 -1.62 1.73
C LEU A 238 -13.87 -0.55 0.84
N HIS A 239 -15.18 -0.59 0.64
CA HIS A 239 -15.90 0.46 -0.10
C HIS A 239 -15.76 1.85 0.54
N LYS A 240 -15.90 1.94 1.87
CA LYS A 240 -15.73 3.19 2.61
C LYS A 240 -14.31 3.72 2.54
N ASP A 241 -13.32 2.84 2.63
CA ASP A 241 -11.92 3.23 2.56
C ASP A 241 -11.56 3.73 1.15
N ALA A 242 -12.02 3.06 0.10
CA ALA A 242 -11.88 3.52 -1.28
C ALA A 242 -12.48 4.93 -1.48
N LEU A 243 -13.67 5.19 -0.92
CA LEU A 243 -14.30 6.52 -0.95
C LEU A 243 -13.46 7.55 -0.19
N VAL A 244 -12.94 7.21 0.99
CA VAL A 244 -12.07 8.09 1.78
C VAL A 244 -10.82 8.48 0.99
N LEU A 245 -10.20 7.55 0.28
CA LEU A 245 -9.03 7.84 -0.54
C LEU A 245 -9.34 8.81 -1.71
N GLN A 246 -10.52 8.67 -2.31
CA GLN A 246 -10.97 9.53 -3.41
C GLN A 246 -11.46 10.92 -2.94
N SER A 247 -11.86 11.06 -1.66
CA SER A 247 -12.42 12.29 -1.11
C SER A 247 -11.54 12.99 -0.07
N ALA A 248 -10.39 12.44 0.29
CA ALA A 248 -9.48 12.94 1.33
C ALA A 248 -9.03 14.40 1.08
N ASN A 249 -8.73 15.15 2.12
CA ASN A 249 -8.22 16.51 1.99
C ASN A 249 -6.79 16.54 1.41
N LEU A 250 -6.53 17.36 0.41
CA LEU A 250 -5.23 17.49 -0.24
C LEU A 250 -4.22 18.38 0.50
N ASP A 251 -4.67 19.16 1.48
CA ASP A 251 -3.76 19.94 2.31
C ASP A 251 -3.15 19.05 3.41
N PRO A 252 -1.85 18.75 3.37
CA PRO A 252 -1.21 17.91 4.39
C PRO A 252 -1.28 18.54 5.80
N LYS A 253 -1.42 19.87 5.92
CA LYS A 253 -1.60 20.55 7.21
C LYS A 253 -2.89 20.14 7.90
N TYR A 254 -3.89 19.72 7.12
CA TYR A 254 -5.14 19.18 7.66
C TYR A 254 -4.90 17.96 8.57
N TYR A 255 -3.88 17.15 8.30
CA TYR A 255 -3.56 15.90 9.02
C TYR A 255 -2.47 16.07 10.08
N LEU A 256 -1.79 17.22 10.12
CA LEU A 256 -0.62 17.44 10.97
C LEU A 256 -0.89 18.50 12.05
N GLY A 257 -0.07 18.45 13.12
CA GLY A 257 -0.05 19.46 14.16
C GLY A 257 -1.22 19.41 15.16
N LEU A 258 -1.36 20.48 15.94
CA LEU A 258 -2.34 20.58 17.01
C LEU A 258 -3.79 20.59 16.52
N ARG A 259 -4.04 21.27 15.39
CA ARG A 259 -5.39 21.34 14.77
C ARG A 259 -5.90 19.96 14.41
N ALA A 260 -5.06 19.10 13.85
CA ALA A 260 -5.40 17.71 13.54
C ALA A 260 -5.70 16.90 14.80
N LYS A 261 -4.96 17.11 15.88
CA LYS A 261 -5.21 16.45 17.18
C LYS A 261 -6.56 16.89 17.76
N ILE A 262 -6.84 18.19 17.77
CA ILE A 262 -8.12 18.75 18.27
C ILE A 262 -9.30 18.21 17.43
N ARG A 263 -9.17 18.17 16.09
CA ARG A 263 -10.21 17.62 15.23
C ARG A 263 -10.47 16.14 15.55
N LYS A 264 -9.44 15.29 15.59
CA LYS A 264 -9.60 13.87 15.95
C LYS A 264 -10.22 13.68 17.34
N PHE A 265 -9.90 14.55 18.29
CA PHE A 265 -10.50 14.56 19.61
C PHE A 265 -12.00 14.91 19.54
N ARG A 266 -12.37 15.94 18.76
CA ARG A 266 -13.77 16.33 18.55
C ARG A 266 -14.57 15.22 17.84
N GLU A 267 -14.03 14.61 16.78
CA GLU A 267 -14.66 13.49 16.07
C GLU A 267 -14.90 12.28 16.98
N ARG A 268 -14.02 12.08 17.97
CA ARG A 268 -14.15 10.99 18.96
C ARG A 268 -15.24 11.27 20.00
N ILE A 269 -15.40 12.52 20.42
CA ILE A 269 -16.43 12.92 21.41
C ILE A 269 -17.78 13.14 20.73
N PHE A 270 -17.78 13.70 19.55
CA PHE A 270 -18.95 14.01 18.73
C PHE A 270 -18.83 13.29 17.39
N PRO A 271 -19.04 11.95 17.34
CA PRO A 271 -19.03 11.25 16.05
C PRO A 271 -20.07 11.89 15.16
N LEU A 272 -19.61 12.49 14.05
CA LEU A 272 -20.50 13.04 13.03
C LEU A 272 -21.42 11.88 12.59
N LYS A 273 -22.69 12.00 12.92
CA LYS A 273 -23.72 11.18 12.28
C LYS A 273 -23.52 11.36 10.79
N SER A 274 -23.16 10.28 10.10
CA SER A 274 -22.78 10.26 8.70
C SER A 274 -23.86 10.91 7.82
N SER A 275 -23.73 12.22 7.60
CA SER A 275 -24.55 12.94 6.63
C SER A 275 -24.17 12.61 5.18
N ILE A 276 -23.01 12.02 4.96
CA ILE A 276 -22.54 11.62 3.63
C ILE A 276 -23.21 10.32 3.15
N ILE A 277 -23.65 9.44 4.07
CA ILE A 277 -24.31 8.17 3.70
C ILE A 277 -25.79 8.37 3.33
N LYS A 278 -26.43 9.47 3.74
CA LYS A 278 -27.85 9.72 3.46
C LYS A 278 -28.13 10.29 2.05
N GLU A 279 -27.13 10.75 1.32
CA GLU A 279 -27.31 11.18 -0.07
C GLU A 279 -27.21 10.04 -1.08
N SER A 280 -26.52 8.96 -0.77
CA SER A 280 -26.41 7.78 -1.65
C SER A 280 -27.64 6.85 -1.58
N GLU A 281 -28.51 6.97 -0.57
CA GLU A 281 -29.76 6.21 -0.48
C GLU A 281 -30.97 6.90 -1.18
N LYS A 282 -30.72 8.01 -1.91
CA LYS A 282 -31.77 8.77 -2.60
C LYS A 282 -31.57 8.84 -4.14
N ILE A 283 -30.76 7.96 -4.72
CA ILE A 283 -30.66 7.81 -6.18
C ILE A 283 -31.04 6.39 -6.57
#